data_220a29805db007e794d2f465964ea607
#
_entry.id   220a29805db007e794d2f465964ea607
#
_cell.length_a   1.000
_cell.length_b   1.000
_cell.length_c   1.000
_cell.angle_alpha   90.00
_cell.angle_beta   90.00
_cell.angle_gamma   90.00
#
_symmetry.space_group_name_H-M   'P 1'
#
loop_
_entity.id
_entity.type
_entity.pdbx_description
1 polymer ?
#
loop_
_entity_poly.entity_id
_entity_poly.type
_entity_poly.pdbx_seq_one_letter_code
_entity_poly.pdbx_strand_id
1 'polypeptide(L)'
;MTPEPAQKPRIPRPVWFLGWTSLFTDAATEMIYPLLPVYLSRVLGATAVSLGIIEGVAEGVNSLLKVLAGYWSDRVRRRRPIVIGGYAVSSIARPFIAITTTWPQVLVIRALDRVGKGVRGAPRDVMLARFATPTTRGRIYGFHRAMDHTGAIVGPLVATVILFFLPGQYRLLFGLTAIPGAIAVALLFFVDEGESPAERGTTPNVQPPTPKTKAVGLPGSVTALLGVLLVFGLGNSADAFLLLRLSDALGGVTYVPLLWAGIHVVKASLSTWGGGLSDQFGRKRMIIAGWIVYALVYFGFARSTSAPVFIAWFLFYGVYFALAEGAEKALVADLTPADRRGAAFGWYNAITGIGALVASILFGYLYDRFGAPVAFMTGAALAGVAAVLLLLIPADTIKDSDARNSDHQ
;
A
#
# COMPACT_ATOMS: atom_id res chain seq x y z
N MET A 1 -36.91 -27.03 -21.13
CA MET A 1 -36.37 -26.74 -19.78
C MET A 1 -35.39 -25.59 -19.92
N THR A 2 -35.79 -24.38 -19.55
CA THR A 2 -34.88 -23.23 -19.46
C THR A 2 -33.95 -23.47 -18.28
N PRO A 3 -32.60 -23.34 -18.41
CA PRO A 3 -31.72 -23.52 -17.31
C PRO A 3 -32.01 -22.43 -16.27
N GLU A 4 -32.24 -22.87 -15.04
CA GLU A 4 -32.42 -21.98 -13.87
C GLU A 4 -31.22 -21.06 -13.76
N PRO A 5 -31.37 -19.73 -13.61
CA PRO A 5 -30.25 -18.82 -13.54
C PRO A 5 -29.38 -19.18 -12.34
N ALA A 6 -28.12 -19.55 -12.59
CA ALA A 6 -27.17 -19.95 -11.59
C ALA A 6 -27.12 -18.87 -10.48
N GLN A 7 -27.57 -19.19 -9.29
CA GLN A 7 -27.56 -18.28 -8.14
C GLN A 7 -26.11 -17.80 -7.90
N LYS A 8 -25.90 -16.49 -7.97
CA LYS A 8 -24.60 -15.89 -7.69
C LYS A 8 -24.14 -16.34 -6.29
N PRO A 9 -23.00 -17.01 -6.15
CA PRO A 9 -22.56 -17.57 -4.89
C PRO A 9 -22.46 -16.45 -3.84
N ARG A 10 -23.09 -16.65 -2.68
CA ARG A 10 -23.11 -15.66 -1.58
C ARG A 10 -21.70 -15.57 -0.96
N ILE A 11 -21.31 -14.36 -0.53
CA ILE A 11 -20.06 -14.16 0.22
C ILE A 11 -20.22 -14.80 1.61
N PRO A 12 -19.29 -15.69 2.03
CA PRO A 12 -19.36 -16.34 3.34
C PRO A 12 -19.28 -15.35 4.50
N ARG A 13 -19.97 -15.65 5.61
CA ARG A 13 -19.97 -14.80 6.82
C ARG A 13 -18.57 -14.44 7.33
N PRO A 14 -17.58 -15.36 7.45
CA PRO A 14 -16.23 -15.01 7.88
C PRO A 14 -15.56 -13.96 6.98
N VAL A 15 -15.83 -13.99 5.67
CA VAL A 15 -15.28 -13.00 4.71
C VAL A 15 -15.91 -11.62 4.95
N TRP A 16 -17.19 -11.55 5.33
CA TRP A 16 -17.83 -10.30 5.73
C TRP A 16 -17.16 -9.71 6.97
N PHE A 17 -16.92 -10.51 8.02
CA PHE A 17 -16.24 -10.03 9.22
C PHE A 17 -14.82 -9.55 8.93
N LEU A 18 -14.05 -10.27 8.10
CA LEU A 18 -12.72 -9.85 7.66
C LEU A 18 -12.78 -8.54 6.86
N GLY A 19 -13.78 -8.38 6.00
CA GLY A 19 -14.00 -7.15 5.26
C GLY A 19 -14.31 -5.95 6.17
N TRP A 20 -15.24 -6.09 7.10
CA TRP A 20 -15.55 -5.03 8.08
C TRP A 20 -14.37 -4.71 8.99
N THR A 21 -13.61 -5.72 9.44
CA THR A 21 -12.35 -5.51 10.17
C THR A 21 -11.39 -4.64 9.39
N SER A 22 -11.24 -4.90 8.10
CA SER A 22 -10.36 -4.12 7.23
C SER A 22 -10.86 -2.69 7.08
N LEU A 23 -12.16 -2.50 6.81
CA LEU A 23 -12.78 -1.18 6.72
C LEU A 23 -12.53 -0.33 7.96
N PHE A 24 -12.85 -0.85 9.14
CA PHE A 24 -12.68 -0.09 10.39
C PHE A 24 -11.21 0.18 10.71
N THR A 25 -10.32 -0.75 10.38
CA THR A 25 -8.88 -0.54 10.59
C THR A 25 -8.33 0.52 9.65
N ASP A 26 -8.72 0.49 8.37
CA ASP A 26 -8.26 1.47 7.40
C ASP A 26 -8.90 2.83 7.67
N ALA A 27 -10.17 2.89 8.08
CA ALA A 27 -10.78 4.13 8.55
C ALA A 27 -9.98 4.74 9.72
N ALA A 28 -9.62 3.93 10.75
CA ALA A 28 -8.81 4.40 11.87
C ALA A 28 -7.42 4.91 11.43
N THR A 29 -6.78 4.23 10.47
CA THR A 29 -5.47 4.64 9.94
C THR A 29 -5.58 5.96 9.19
N GLU A 30 -6.57 6.06 8.32
CA GLU A 30 -6.73 7.15 7.37
C GLU A 30 -7.39 8.40 8.00
N MET A 31 -7.97 8.28 9.19
CA MET A 31 -8.29 9.44 10.05
C MET A 31 -7.03 10.19 10.50
N ILE A 32 -5.91 9.48 10.73
CA ILE A 32 -4.66 10.06 11.25
C ILE A 32 -3.75 10.51 10.10
N TYR A 33 -3.59 9.65 9.08
CA TYR A 33 -2.52 9.76 8.09
C TYR A 33 -2.46 11.13 7.40
N PRO A 34 -3.56 11.70 6.88
CA PRO A 34 -3.48 13.00 6.18
C PRO A 34 -3.17 14.18 7.09
N LEU A 35 -3.34 14.02 8.40
CA LEU A 35 -3.10 15.06 9.40
C LEU A 35 -1.73 14.95 10.06
N LEU A 36 -1.12 13.79 10.00
CA LEU A 36 0.14 13.51 10.69
C LEU A 36 1.27 14.45 10.31
N PRO A 37 1.51 14.79 9.02
CA PRO A 37 2.56 15.73 8.64
C PRO A 37 2.38 17.11 9.27
N VAL A 38 1.13 17.57 9.31
CA VAL A 38 0.79 18.88 9.87
C VAL A 38 0.88 18.88 11.40
N TYR A 39 0.41 17.81 12.05
CA TYR A 39 0.56 17.63 13.49
C TYR A 39 2.03 17.62 13.90
N LEU A 40 2.87 16.87 13.18
CA LEU A 40 4.31 16.83 13.40
C LEU A 40 4.95 18.22 13.25
N SER A 41 4.67 18.90 12.15
CA SER A 41 5.27 20.19 11.84
C SER A 41 4.75 21.33 12.74
N ARG A 42 3.43 21.49 12.83
CA ARG A 42 2.81 22.67 13.48
C ARG A 42 2.56 22.50 14.98
N VAL A 43 2.35 21.27 15.47
CA VAL A 43 2.06 21.01 16.89
C VAL A 43 3.30 20.54 17.64
N LEU A 44 4.09 19.64 17.04
CA LEU A 44 5.29 19.09 17.68
C LEU A 44 6.59 19.81 17.28
N GLY A 45 6.55 20.77 16.34
CA GLY A 45 7.73 21.49 15.86
C GLY A 45 8.76 20.60 15.15
N ALA A 46 8.31 19.46 14.59
CA ALA A 46 9.19 18.54 13.91
C ALA A 46 9.56 19.05 12.51
N THR A 47 10.78 18.73 12.07
CA THR A 47 11.28 19.09 10.74
C THR A 47 10.79 18.11 9.67
N ALA A 48 10.98 18.45 8.38
CA ALA A 48 10.69 17.55 7.30
C ALA A 48 11.60 16.30 7.32
N VAL A 49 12.82 16.40 7.81
CA VAL A 49 13.69 15.23 8.07
C VAL A 49 13.03 14.27 9.08
N SER A 50 12.48 14.80 10.16
CA SER A 50 11.77 13.98 11.16
C SER A 50 10.57 13.24 10.55
N LEU A 51 9.79 13.91 9.69
CA LEU A 51 8.71 13.32 8.93
C LEU A 51 9.24 12.19 8.01
N GLY A 52 10.33 12.45 7.30
CA GLY A 52 10.99 11.48 6.43
C GLY A 52 11.47 10.24 7.18
N ILE A 53 12.05 10.40 8.38
CA ILE A 53 12.48 9.30 9.25
C ILE A 53 11.25 8.49 9.70
N ILE A 54 10.17 9.15 10.15
CA ILE A 54 8.96 8.47 10.62
C ILE A 54 8.34 7.62 9.52
N GLU A 55 8.09 8.21 8.36
CA GLU A 55 7.44 7.50 7.25
C GLU A 55 8.37 6.47 6.61
N GLY A 56 9.64 6.79 6.46
CA GLY A 56 10.64 5.86 5.93
C GLY A 56 10.82 4.62 6.81
N VAL A 57 10.99 4.80 8.12
CA VAL A 57 11.10 3.68 9.07
C VAL A 57 9.78 2.89 9.10
N ALA A 58 8.63 3.56 9.09
CA ALA A 58 7.33 2.92 9.06
C ALA A 58 7.18 1.98 7.85
N GLU A 59 7.53 2.46 6.65
CA GLU A 59 7.41 1.63 5.43
C GLU A 59 8.50 0.55 5.35
N GLY A 60 9.72 0.84 5.79
CA GLY A 60 10.80 -0.15 5.89
C GLY A 60 10.42 -1.30 6.82
N VAL A 61 9.90 -1.02 8.02
CA VAL A 61 9.40 -2.02 8.98
C VAL A 61 8.25 -2.84 8.38
N ASN A 62 7.27 -2.18 7.75
CA ASN A 62 6.14 -2.84 7.10
C ASN A 62 6.60 -3.81 6.01
N SER A 63 7.52 -3.38 5.15
CA SER A 63 8.03 -4.18 4.03
C SER A 63 8.85 -5.39 4.52
N LEU A 64 9.73 -5.20 5.51
CA LEU A 64 10.49 -6.29 6.11
C LEU A 64 9.58 -7.32 6.76
N LEU A 65 8.61 -6.87 7.54
CA LEU A 65 7.70 -7.76 8.26
C LEU A 65 6.72 -8.48 7.32
N LYS A 66 6.33 -7.92 6.19
CA LYS A 66 5.54 -8.65 5.18
C LYS A 66 6.29 -9.89 4.67
N VAL A 67 7.60 -9.76 4.42
CA VAL A 67 8.43 -10.90 3.98
C VAL A 67 8.51 -11.95 5.08
N LEU A 68 8.83 -11.54 6.32
CA LEU A 68 8.95 -12.45 7.47
C LEU A 68 7.61 -13.11 7.83
N ALA A 69 6.51 -12.37 7.80
CA ALA A 69 5.18 -12.87 8.11
C ALA A 69 4.68 -13.86 7.05
N GLY A 70 5.02 -13.69 5.78
CA GLY A 70 4.77 -14.67 4.74
C GLY A 70 5.41 -16.00 5.08
N TYR A 71 6.70 -15.97 5.38
CA TYR A 71 7.49 -17.17 5.75
C TYR A 71 6.98 -17.86 7.03
N TRP A 72 6.48 -17.05 7.98
CA TRP A 72 5.97 -17.54 9.26
C TRP A 72 4.55 -18.08 9.12
N SER A 73 3.71 -17.45 8.32
CA SER A 73 2.33 -17.87 8.06
C SER A 73 2.22 -19.29 7.49
N ASP A 74 3.22 -19.72 6.69
CA ASP A 74 3.25 -21.06 6.09
C ASP A 74 3.53 -22.17 7.12
N ARG A 75 4.14 -21.82 8.26
CA ARG A 75 4.52 -22.76 9.32
C ARG A 75 3.51 -22.86 10.44
N VAL A 76 2.56 -21.93 10.53
CA VAL A 76 1.60 -21.85 11.63
C VAL A 76 0.28 -22.48 11.24
N ARG A 77 -0.20 -23.43 12.07
CA ARG A 77 -1.46 -24.15 11.85
C ARG A 77 -2.68 -23.24 12.08
N ARG A 78 -2.67 -22.40 13.13
CA ARG A 78 -3.75 -21.45 13.45
C ARG A 78 -3.31 -20.02 13.18
N ARG A 79 -3.95 -19.35 12.23
CA ARG A 79 -3.59 -17.99 11.78
C ARG A 79 -4.37 -16.90 12.49
N ARG A 80 -5.59 -17.21 12.97
CA ARG A 80 -6.47 -16.25 13.64
C ARG A 80 -5.82 -15.53 14.82
N PRO A 81 -5.09 -16.18 15.75
CA PRO A 81 -4.43 -15.47 16.86
C PRO A 81 -3.40 -14.44 16.38
N ILE A 82 -2.65 -14.76 15.32
CA ILE A 82 -1.65 -13.86 14.71
C ILE A 82 -2.35 -12.64 14.10
N VAL A 83 -3.46 -12.88 13.40
CA VAL A 83 -4.27 -11.81 12.78
C VAL A 83 -4.85 -10.91 13.89
N ILE A 84 -5.46 -11.48 14.93
CA ILE A 84 -5.98 -10.71 16.08
C ILE A 84 -4.86 -9.90 16.74
N GLY A 85 -3.72 -10.52 17.03
CA GLY A 85 -2.57 -9.84 17.64
C GLY A 85 -2.06 -8.68 16.79
N GLY A 86 -1.92 -8.86 15.47
CA GLY A 86 -1.50 -7.80 14.55
C GLY A 86 -2.49 -6.62 14.48
N TYR A 87 -3.80 -6.90 14.45
CA TYR A 87 -4.82 -5.85 14.50
C TYR A 87 -4.85 -5.16 15.87
N ALA A 88 -4.72 -5.91 16.97
CA ALA A 88 -4.71 -5.37 18.33
C ALA A 88 -3.51 -4.43 18.54
N VAL A 89 -2.30 -4.82 18.13
CA VAL A 89 -1.11 -3.96 18.23
C VAL A 89 -1.33 -2.65 17.49
N SER A 90 -1.80 -2.69 16.24
CA SER A 90 -2.09 -1.48 15.47
C SER A 90 -3.19 -0.61 16.11
N SER A 91 -4.28 -1.23 16.57
CA SER A 91 -5.45 -0.53 17.12
C SER A 91 -5.16 0.10 18.48
N ILE A 92 -4.31 -0.54 19.29
CA ILE A 92 -3.85 0.02 20.56
C ILE A 92 -2.83 1.13 20.34
N ALA A 93 -1.87 0.94 19.45
CA ALA A 93 -0.78 1.90 19.24
C ALA A 93 -1.29 3.26 18.74
N ARG A 94 -2.19 3.30 17.75
CA ARG A 94 -2.62 4.54 17.08
C ARG A 94 -3.17 5.63 17.99
N PRO A 95 -4.10 5.36 18.92
CA PRO A 95 -4.65 6.38 19.80
C PRO A 95 -3.60 7.06 20.68
N PHE A 96 -2.48 6.39 20.96
CA PHE A 96 -1.39 6.99 21.75
C PHE A 96 -0.70 8.18 21.06
N ILE A 97 -0.89 8.38 19.74
CA ILE A 97 -0.43 9.61 19.08
C ILE A 97 -1.09 10.85 19.73
N ALA A 98 -2.31 10.72 20.28
CA ALA A 98 -3.02 11.80 20.94
C ALA A 98 -2.27 12.42 22.12
N ILE A 99 -1.46 11.64 22.81
CA ILE A 99 -0.73 12.08 24.02
C ILE A 99 0.76 12.37 23.76
N THR A 100 1.21 12.28 22.51
CA THR A 100 2.62 12.57 22.17
C THR A 100 2.94 14.05 22.33
N THR A 101 4.16 14.32 22.79
CA THR A 101 4.72 15.66 22.95
C THR A 101 5.95 15.88 22.10
N THR A 102 6.53 14.79 21.56
CA THR A 102 7.73 14.83 20.73
C THR A 102 7.61 13.89 19.54
N TRP A 103 8.29 14.20 18.45
CA TRP A 103 8.26 13.38 17.24
C TRP A 103 8.86 11.95 17.41
N PRO A 104 9.88 11.68 18.27
CA PRO A 104 10.36 10.31 18.49
C PRO A 104 9.29 9.39 19.09
N GLN A 105 8.39 9.93 19.92
CA GLN A 105 7.24 9.15 20.42
C GLN A 105 6.32 8.74 19.27
N VAL A 106 6.07 9.66 18.33
CA VAL A 106 5.29 9.35 17.12
C VAL A 106 6.00 8.29 16.27
N LEU A 107 7.32 8.37 16.11
CA LEU A 107 8.12 7.35 15.40
C LEU A 107 7.89 5.95 15.99
N VAL A 108 8.01 5.80 17.31
CA VAL A 108 7.81 4.50 17.98
C VAL A 108 6.39 3.98 17.76
N ILE A 109 5.38 4.84 17.93
CA ILE A 109 3.98 4.46 17.74
C ILE A 109 3.71 4.05 16.28
N ARG A 110 4.23 4.80 15.32
CA ARG A 110 4.11 4.48 13.90
C ARG A 110 4.82 3.16 13.54
N ALA A 111 6.01 2.93 14.09
CA ALA A 111 6.71 1.66 13.90
C ALA A 111 5.90 0.49 14.46
N LEU A 112 5.34 0.61 15.68
CA LEU A 112 4.46 -0.41 16.29
C LEU A 112 3.20 -0.66 15.44
N ASP A 113 2.55 0.39 14.94
CA ASP A 113 1.41 0.24 14.02
C ASP A 113 1.81 -0.55 12.77
N ARG A 114 2.97 -0.27 12.20
CA ARG A 114 3.48 -0.99 11.01
C ARG A 114 3.91 -2.42 11.32
N VAL A 115 4.41 -2.71 12.53
CA VAL A 115 4.62 -4.08 13.01
C VAL A 115 3.30 -4.85 12.97
N GLY A 116 2.24 -4.31 13.56
CA GLY A 116 0.91 -4.92 13.52
C GLY A 116 0.41 -5.16 12.10
N LYS A 117 0.59 -4.18 11.20
CA LYS A 117 0.18 -4.27 9.79
C LYS A 117 0.98 -5.33 9.03
N GLY A 118 2.30 -5.36 9.19
CA GLY A 118 3.17 -6.31 8.49
C GLY A 118 2.91 -7.75 8.91
N VAL A 119 2.75 -7.99 10.22
CA VAL A 119 2.53 -9.35 10.77
C VAL A 119 1.18 -9.94 10.35
N ARG A 120 0.10 -9.13 10.28
CA ARG A 120 -1.25 -9.65 9.99
C ARG A 120 -1.53 -9.90 8.52
N GLY A 121 -0.81 -9.25 7.59
CA GLY A 121 -1.14 -9.22 6.16
C GLY A 121 -1.23 -10.61 5.55
N ALA A 122 -0.13 -11.34 5.52
CA ALA A 122 -0.06 -12.68 4.91
C ALA A 122 -1.00 -13.70 5.59
N PRO A 123 -1.04 -13.81 6.95
CA PRO A 123 -2.00 -14.72 7.60
C PRO A 123 -3.46 -14.43 7.27
N ARG A 124 -3.87 -13.16 7.19
CA ARG A 124 -5.20 -12.74 6.79
C ARG A 124 -5.54 -13.17 5.37
N ASP A 125 -4.62 -12.95 4.44
CA ASP A 125 -4.82 -13.28 3.03
C ASP A 125 -4.97 -14.81 2.83
N VAL A 126 -4.23 -15.60 3.60
CA VAL A 126 -4.38 -17.06 3.62
C VAL A 126 -5.74 -17.47 4.23
N MET A 127 -6.22 -16.78 5.27
CA MET A 127 -7.57 -17.02 5.80
C MET A 127 -8.65 -16.73 4.75
N LEU A 128 -8.54 -15.63 3.99
CA LEU A 128 -9.46 -15.32 2.89
C LEU A 128 -9.43 -16.40 1.80
N ALA A 129 -8.23 -16.92 1.48
CA ALA A 129 -8.05 -17.96 0.47
C ALA A 129 -8.79 -19.25 0.82
N ARG A 130 -8.97 -19.58 2.11
CA ARG A 130 -9.72 -20.79 2.55
C ARG A 130 -11.18 -20.77 2.15
N PHE A 131 -11.78 -19.59 2.01
CA PHE A 131 -13.18 -19.42 1.59
C PHE A 131 -13.33 -19.23 0.09
N ALA A 132 -12.22 -19.18 -0.65
CA ALA A 132 -12.18 -18.92 -2.09
C ALA A 132 -12.05 -20.23 -2.89
N THR A 133 -12.98 -20.45 -3.81
CA THR A 133 -12.86 -21.45 -4.88
C THR A 133 -12.22 -20.80 -6.11
N PRO A 134 -11.74 -21.58 -7.11
CA PRO A 134 -11.24 -21.00 -8.36
C PRO A 134 -12.23 -20.02 -9.02
N THR A 135 -13.53 -20.29 -8.92
CA THR A 135 -14.60 -19.47 -9.51
C THR A 135 -15.02 -18.27 -8.66
N THR A 136 -14.75 -18.27 -7.34
CA THR A 136 -15.16 -17.19 -6.41
C THR A 136 -14.00 -16.34 -5.91
N ARG A 137 -12.75 -16.73 -6.24
CA ARG A 137 -11.53 -16.04 -5.74
C ARG A 137 -11.54 -14.54 -6.02
N GLY A 138 -11.80 -14.15 -7.27
CA GLY A 138 -11.86 -12.73 -7.65
C GLY A 138 -12.90 -11.95 -6.86
N ARG A 139 -14.09 -12.56 -6.61
CA ARG A 139 -15.17 -11.92 -5.85
C ARG A 139 -14.82 -11.73 -4.37
N ILE A 140 -14.19 -12.72 -3.74
CA ILE A 140 -13.81 -12.65 -2.30
C ILE A 140 -12.73 -11.61 -2.08
N TYR A 141 -11.64 -11.64 -2.87
CA TYR A 141 -10.58 -10.65 -2.75
C TYR A 141 -11.04 -9.26 -3.21
N GLY A 142 -11.87 -9.18 -4.26
CA GLY A 142 -12.47 -7.93 -4.72
C GLY A 142 -13.35 -7.27 -3.66
N PHE A 143 -14.19 -8.06 -2.98
CA PHE A 143 -14.99 -7.57 -1.85
C PHE A 143 -14.10 -7.03 -0.71
N HIS A 144 -13.08 -7.81 -0.30
CA HIS A 144 -12.16 -7.37 0.74
C HIS A 144 -11.45 -6.07 0.35
N ARG A 145 -10.99 -5.95 -0.89
CA ARG A 145 -10.34 -4.74 -1.41
C ARG A 145 -11.30 -3.54 -1.44
N ALA A 146 -12.58 -3.78 -1.79
CA ALA A 146 -13.59 -2.73 -1.76
C ALA A 146 -13.81 -2.21 -0.33
N MET A 147 -13.80 -3.09 0.68
CA MET A 147 -13.91 -2.71 2.09
C MET A 147 -12.67 -1.90 2.56
N ASP A 148 -11.45 -2.28 2.14
CA ASP A 148 -10.22 -1.51 2.38
C ASP A 148 -10.36 -0.08 1.84
N HIS A 149 -10.73 0.06 0.56
CA HIS A 149 -10.90 1.37 -0.07
C HIS A 149 -12.03 2.18 0.56
N THR A 150 -13.12 1.54 0.96
CA THR A 150 -14.22 2.22 1.66
C THR A 150 -13.74 2.79 2.99
N GLY A 151 -12.96 2.03 3.76
CA GLY A 151 -12.34 2.52 4.99
C GLY A 151 -11.41 3.71 4.74
N ALA A 152 -10.60 3.63 3.67
CA ALA A 152 -9.67 4.69 3.29
C ALA A 152 -10.37 5.98 2.81
N ILE A 153 -11.65 5.92 2.44
CA ILE A 153 -12.47 7.09 2.12
C ILE A 153 -13.21 7.58 3.37
N VAL A 154 -13.84 6.68 4.12
CA VAL A 154 -14.67 7.03 5.29
C VAL A 154 -13.83 7.66 6.41
N GLY A 155 -12.63 7.14 6.68
CA GLY A 155 -11.75 7.67 7.73
C GLY A 155 -11.47 9.16 7.57
N PRO A 156 -10.91 9.61 6.44
CA PRO A 156 -10.65 11.02 6.20
C PRO A 156 -11.90 11.90 6.16
N LEU A 157 -13.04 11.39 5.70
CA LEU A 157 -14.32 12.13 5.75
C LEU A 157 -14.74 12.37 7.20
N VAL A 158 -14.67 11.37 8.06
CA VAL A 158 -14.92 11.52 9.50
C VAL A 158 -13.95 12.54 10.11
N ALA A 159 -12.67 12.47 9.77
CA ALA A 159 -11.67 13.43 10.23
C ALA A 159 -12.01 14.86 9.76
N THR A 160 -12.46 15.04 8.51
CA THR A 160 -12.89 16.34 8.00
C THR A 160 -14.07 16.90 8.80
N VAL A 161 -15.10 16.08 9.06
CA VAL A 161 -16.27 16.49 9.83
C VAL A 161 -15.87 16.92 11.25
N ILE A 162 -15.03 16.13 11.92
CA ILE A 162 -14.56 16.47 13.27
C ILE A 162 -13.80 17.80 13.26
N LEU A 163 -12.86 17.99 12.33
CA LEU A 163 -12.09 19.25 12.26
C LEU A 163 -12.89 20.45 11.78
N PHE A 164 -13.97 20.24 11.05
CA PHE A 164 -14.89 21.32 10.67
C PHE A 164 -15.62 21.89 11.87
N PHE A 165 -16.11 21.04 12.78
CA PHE A 165 -16.80 21.47 14.00
C PHE A 165 -15.86 21.77 15.16
N LEU A 166 -14.68 21.13 15.21
CA LEU A 166 -13.69 21.24 16.27
C LEU A 166 -12.28 21.53 15.69
N PRO A 167 -12.07 22.74 15.16
CA PRO A 167 -10.79 23.10 14.54
C PRO A 167 -9.61 22.94 15.50
N GLY A 168 -8.51 22.32 15.00
CA GLY A 168 -7.28 22.16 15.78
C GLY A 168 -7.29 21.02 16.82
N GLN A 169 -8.40 20.31 17.02
CA GLN A 169 -8.53 19.23 18.00
C GLN A 169 -7.93 17.91 17.49
N TYR A 170 -6.67 17.96 17.02
CA TYR A 170 -5.97 16.77 16.49
C TYR A 170 -5.88 15.63 17.50
N ARG A 171 -5.57 15.98 18.78
CA ARG A 171 -5.43 14.98 19.85
C ARG A 171 -6.72 14.23 20.11
N LEU A 172 -7.85 14.94 20.18
CA LEU A 172 -9.18 14.32 20.30
C LEU A 172 -9.43 13.37 19.13
N LEU A 173 -9.21 13.82 17.89
CA LEU A 173 -9.41 13.04 16.69
C LEU A 173 -8.55 11.76 16.71
N PHE A 174 -7.27 11.87 17.08
CA PHE A 174 -6.38 10.72 17.16
C PHE A 174 -6.81 9.73 18.26
N GLY A 175 -7.26 10.23 19.41
CA GLY A 175 -7.83 9.40 20.47
C GLY A 175 -9.10 8.65 20.04
N LEU A 176 -9.98 9.30 19.25
CA LEU A 176 -11.21 8.69 18.74
C LEU A 176 -10.96 7.51 17.79
N THR A 177 -9.76 7.35 17.22
CA THR A 177 -9.41 6.19 16.41
C THR A 177 -9.41 4.87 17.22
N ALA A 178 -9.42 4.96 18.55
CA ALA A 178 -9.64 3.79 19.43
C ALA A 178 -10.98 3.09 19.15
N ILE A 179 -12.03 3.86 18.78
CA ILE A 179 -13.38 3.31 18.54
C ILE A 179 -13.38 2.37 17.33
N PRO A 180 -13.06 2.82 16.10
CA PRO A 180 -13.00 1.90 14.96
C PRO A 180 -11.93 0.82 15.14
N GLY A 181 -10.81 1.11 15.82
CA GLY A 181 -9.81 0.11 16.17
C GLY A 181 -10.35 -1.02 17.04
N ALA A 182 -11.09 -0.68 18.10
CA ALA A 182 -11.72 -1.67 18.98
C ALA A 182 -12.78 -2.50 18.24
N ILE A 183 -13.61 -1.86 17.40
CA ILE A 183 -14.59 -2.57 16.57
C ILE A 183 -13.90 -3.56 15.64
N ALA A 184 -12.80 -3.14 14.97
CA ALA A 184 -12.04 -4.01 14.07
C ALA A 184 -11.52 -5.26 14.79
N VAL A 185 -10.97 -5.11 15.99
CA VAL A 185 -10.48 -6.24 16.80
C VAL A 185 -11.64 -7.12 17.28
N ALA A 186 -12.73 -6.53 17.74
CA ALA A 186 -13.90 -7.26 18.22
C ALA A 186 -14.51 -8.15 17.12
N LEU A 187 -14.60 -7.66 15.89
CA LEU A 187 -15.13 -8.43 14.76
C LEU A 187 -14.33 -9.70 14.46
N LEU A 188 -13.02 -9.72 14.75
CA LEU A 188 -12.18 -10.89 14.52
C LEU A 188 -12.51 -12.06 15.46
N PHE A 189 -13.12 -11.80 16.62
CA PHE A 189 -13.58 -12.87 17.51
C PHE A 189 -14.78 -13.64 16.93
N PHE A 190 -15.48 -13.10 15.94
CA PHE A 190 -16.57 -13.76 15.22
C PHE A 190 -16.11 -14.44 13.92
N VAL A 191 -14.82 -14.32 13.56
CA VAL A 191 -14.27 -15.02 12.40
C VAL A 191 -13.92 -16.45 12.79
N ASP A 192 -14.63 -17.40 12.21
CA ASP A 192 -14.25 -18.80 12.28
C ASP A 192 -13.21 -19.10 11.18
N GLU A 193 -12.10 -19.77 11.54
CA GLU A 193 -11.07 -20.11 10.55
C GLU A 193 -11.57 -21.15 9.51
N GLY A 194 -12.67 -21.83 9.81
CA GLY A 194 -13.16 -22.95 9.00
C GLY A 194 -12.18 -24.13 8.95
N GLU A 195 -12.67 -25.27 8.56
CA GLU A 195 -11.80 -26.42 8.28
C GLU A 195 -10.95 -26.17 7.02
N SER A 196 -9.68 -26.54 7.07
CA SER A 196 -8.80 -26.51 5.92
C SER A 196 -9.38 -27.39 4.77
N PRO A 197 -9.23 -27.01 3.48
CA PRO A 197 -9.57 -27.90 2.38
C PRO A 197 -8.91 -29.29 2.50
N ALA A 198 -7.75 -29.39 3.13
CA ALA A 198 -7.08 -30.64 3.44
C ALA A 198 -7.84 -31.51 4.49
N GLU A 199 -8.55 -30.87 5.43
CA GLU A 199 -9.35 -31.56 6.45
C GLU A 199 -10.70 -32.01 5.91
N ARG A 200 -11.18 -31.43 4.78
CA ARG A 200 -12.41 -31.82 4.06
C ARG A 200 -12.23 -32.97 3.07
N GLY A 201 -11.03 -33.56 2.99
CA GLY A 201 -10.75 -34.65 2.04
C GLY A 201 -10.78 -34.26 0.55
N THR A 202 -10.95 -32.98 0.23
CA THR A 202 -10.89 -32.44 -1.12
C THR A 202 -9.54 -31.78 -1.33
N THR A 203 -8.49 -32.55 -1.38
CA THR A 203 -7.16 -32.08 -1.80
C THR A 203 -7.07 -32.04 -3.33
N PRO A 204 -7.00 -30.86 -3.96
CA PRO A 204 -6.07 -30.74 -5.06
C PRO A 204 -4.68 -30.86 -4.43
N ASN A 205 -3.89 -31.75 -4.97
CA ASN A 205 -2.50 -32.01 -4.57
C ASN A 205 -1.63 -30.78 -4.83
N VAL A 206 -1.83 -29.72 -4.03
CA VAL A 206 -0.90 -28.60 -3.93
C VAL A 206 0.14 -29.05 -2.94
N GLN A 207 1.12 -29.78 -3.46
CA GLN A 207 2.34 -30.04 -2.71
C GLN A 207 2.83 -28.70 -2.14
N PRO A 208 3.10 -28.60 -0.83
CA PRO A 208 3.79 -27.45 -0.30
C PRO A 208 5.09 -27.29 -1.12
N PRO A 209 5.47 -26.05 -1.52
CA PRO A 209 6.70 -25.85 -2.24
C PRO A 209 7.83 -26.52 -1.45
N THR A 210 8.39 -27.58 -2.00
CA THR A 210 9.52 -28.28 -1.40
C THR A 210 10.65 -27.28 -1.25
N PRO A 211 11.22 -27.09 -0.03
CA PRO A 211 12.36 -26.20 0.16
C PRO A 211 13.63 -26.92 -0.27
N LYS A 212 13.78 -27.18 -1.54
CA LYS A 212 14.99 -27.73 -2.17
C LYS A 212 15.23 -27.07 -3.52
N THR A 213 15.36 -25.79 -3.55
CA THR A 213 16.09 -25.15 -4.63
C THR A 213 17.35 -24.52 -4.02
N LYS A 214 18.53 -25.01 -4.43
CA LYS A 214 19.78 -24.29 -4.33
C LYS A 214 19.48 -22.84 -4.71
N ALA A 215 20.09 -21.87 -4.05
CA ALA A 215 19.92 -20.46 -4.32
C ALA A 215 20.29 -20.16 -5.79
N VAL A 216 19.38 -20.47 -6.70
CA VAL A 216 19.51 -20.13 -8.12
C VAL A 216 19.09 -18.67 -8.21
N GLY A 217 19.99 -17.80 -8.65
CA GLY A 217 19.77 -16.36 -8.77
C GLY A 217 18.51 -16.00 -9.56
N LEU A 218 17.99 -14.82 -9.35
CA LEU A 218 16.86 -14.28 -10.14
C LEU A 218 17.28 -14.16 -11.61
N PRO A 219 16.35 -14.30 -12.57
CA PRO A 219 16.61 -14.00 -13.98
C PRO A 219 17.19 -12.59 -14.16
N GLY A 220 18.12 -12.43 -15.10
CA GLY A 220 18.75 -11.13 -15.38
C GLY A 220 17.75 -10.00 -15.68
N SER A 221 16.65 -10.34 -16.36
CA SER A 221 15.55 -9.41 -16.64
C SER A 221 14.86 -8.90 -15.36
N VAL A 222 14.63 -9.78 -14.40
CA VAL A 222 14.06 -9.43 -13.10
C VAL A 222 15.04 -8.55 -12.33
N THR A 223 16.31 -8.89 -12.31
CA THR A 223 17.36 -8.10 -11.62
C THR A 223 17.49 -6.70 -12.23
N ALA A 224 17.44 -6.58 -13.55
CA ALA A 224 17.45 -5.29 -14.25
C ALA A 224 16.20 -4.46 -13.89
N LEU A 225 15.00 -5.08 -13.92
CA LEU A 225 13.77 -4.42 -13.50
C LEU A 225 13.84 -3.93 -12.04
N LEU A 226 14.34 -4.77 -11.13
CA LEU A 226 14.50 -4.41 -9.72
C LEU A 226 15.47 -3.23 -9.53
N GLY A 227 16.53 -3.15 -10.33
CA GLY A 227 17.44 -2.01 -10.35
C GLY A 227 16.74 -0.70 -10.78
N VAL A 228 15.91 -0.76 -11.82
CA VAL A 228 15.14 0.41 -12.28
C VAL A 228 14.06 0.80 -11.26
N LEU A 229 13.38 -0.18 -10.64
CA LEU A 229 12.44 0.06 -9.56
C LEU A 229 13.09 0.71 -8.34
N LEU A 230 14.36 0.38 -8.05
CA LEU A 230 15.11 1.05 -6.98
C LEU A 230 15.34 2.53 -7.32
N VAL A 231 15.72 2.85 -8.57
CA VAL A 231 15.89 4.25 -9.00
C VAL A 231 14.59 5.04 -8.88
N PHE A 232 13.47 4.46 -9.34
CA PHE A 232 12.16 5.05 -9.12
C PHE A 232 11.84 5.20 -7.63
N GLY A 233 12.09 4.14 -6.85
CA GLY A 233 11.87 4.11 -5.40
C GLY A 233 12.62 5.20 -4.65
N LEU A 234 13.83 5.55 -5.07
CA LEU A 234 14.61 6.66 -4.50
C LEU A 234 14.00 8.04 -4.78
N GLY A 235 13.22 8.17 -5.85
CA GLY A 235 12.45 9.39 -6.15
C GLY A 235 11.04 9.39 -5.52
N ASN A 236 10.55 8.23 -5.10
CA ASN A 236 9.20 8.04 -4.59
C ASN A 236 9.14 8.23 -3.07
N SER A 237 9.12 9.48 -2.64
CA SER A 237 8.98 9.85 -1.22
C SER A 237 7.57 9.54 -0.68
N ALA A 238 7.43 9.55 0.65
CA ALA A 238 6.13 9.35 1.29
C ALA A 238 5.10 10.43 0.86
N ASP A 239 3.85 10.01 0.63
CA ASP A 239 2.72 10.89 0.29
C ASP A 239 2.51 12.00 1.34
N ALA A 240 3.03 11.79 2.54
CA ALA A 240 3.03 12.74 3.65
C ALA A 240 3.64 14.12 3.29
N PHE A 241 4.63 14.16 2.39
CA PHE A 241 5.22 15.42 1.92
C PHE A 241 4.31 16.20 0.95
N LEU A 242 3.54 15.47 0.12
CA LEU A 242 2.50 16.09 -0.71
C LEU A 242 1.42 16.71 0.17
N LEU A 243 0.99 16.01 1.23
CA LEU A 243 0.01 16.50 2.20
C LEU A 243 0.52 17.70 2.98
N LEU A 244 1.79 17.70 3.41
CA LEU A 244 2.43 18.83 4.07
C LEU A 244 2.40 20.07 3.16
N ARG A 245 2.88 19.92 1.93
CA ARG A 245 2.93 21.01 0.94
C ARG A 245 1.53 21.53 0.58
N LEU A 246 0.57 20.61 0.45
CA LEU A 246 -0.83 20.94 0.18
C LEU A 246 -1.43 21.75 1.34
N SER A 247 -1.16 21.37 2.60
CA SER A 247 -1.64 22.09 3.77
C SER A 247 -1.08 23.53 3.86
N ASP A 248 0.17 23.71 3.43
CA ASP A 248 0.79 25.04 3.36
C ASP A 248 0.13 25.89 2.28
N ALA A 249 -0.15 25.32 1.11
CA ALA A 249 -0.81 26.00 0.00
C ALA A 249 -2.27 26.39 0.32
N LEU A 250 -2.97 25.59 1.11
CA LEU A 250 -4.35 25.85 1.55
C LEU A 250 -4.44 26.82 2.72
N GLY A 251 -3.32 27.15 3.36
CA GLY A 251 -3.30 27.98 4.59
C GLY A 251 -3.97 27.30 5.80
N GLY A 252 -4.30 26.01 5.71
CA GLY A 252 -4.99 25.26 6.76
C GLY A 252 -5.09 23.77 6.47
N VAL A 253 -5.60 23.02 7.45
CA VAL A 253 -5.62 21.55 7.40
C VAL A 253 -7.03 20.96 7.28
N THR A 254 -8.07 21.73 7.52
CA THR A 254 -9.45 21.24 7.63
C THR A 254 -9.88 20.42 6.39
N TYR A 255 -9.45 20.84 5.22
CA TYR A 255 -9.82 20.19 3.96
C TYR A 255 -8.77 19.18 3.45
N VAL A 256 -7.62 19.05 4.11
CA VAL A 256 -6.58 18.09 3.71
C VAL A 256 -7.08 16.63 3.75
N PRO A 257 -7.80 16.20 4.81
CA PRO A 257 -8.38 14.85 4.81
C PRO A 257 -9.45 14.65 3.73
N LEU A 258 -10.24 15.68 3.41
CA LEU A 258 -11.22 15.61 2.32
C LEU A 258 -10.53 15.35 0.96
N LEU A 259 -9.45 16.05 0.68
CA LEU A 259 -8.67 15.85 -0.53
C LEU A 259 -7.99 14.48 -0.54
N TRP A 260 -7.57 13.99 0.62
CA TRP A 260 -7.07 12.64 0.77
C TRP A 260 -8.14 11.58 0.49
N ALA A 261 -9.37 11.76 0.96
CA ALA A 261 -10.50 10.93 0.54
C ALA A 261 -10.72 10.99 -0.98
N GLY A 262 -10.64 12.20 -1.57
CA GLY A 262 -10.76 12.42 -3.01
C GLY A 262 -9.75 11.62 -3.84
N ILE A 263 -8.47 11.60 -3.45
CA ILE A 263 -7.47 10.79 -4.16
C ILE A 263 -7.76 9.29 -4.05
N HIS A 264 -8.28 8.81 -2.91
CA HIS A 264 -8.71 7.42 -2.76
C HIS A 264 -9.89 7.07 -3.68
N VAL A 265 -10.84 8.00 -3.87
CA VAL A 265 -11.92 7.85 -4.86
C VAL A 265 -11.33 7.73 -6.27
N VAL A 266 -10.38 8.61 -6.65
CA VAL A 266 -9.71 8.55 -7.96
C VAL A 266 -8.97 7.22 -8.12
N LYS A 267 -8.18 6.80 -7.12
CA LYS A 267 -7.47 5.50 -7.13
C LYS A 267 -8.44 4.33 -7.32
N ALA A 268 -9.52 4.28 -6.54
CA ALA A 268 -10.50 3.19 -6.58
C ALA A 268 -11.23 3.13 -7.93
N SER A 269 -11.66 4.28 -8.45
CA SER A 269 -12.39 4.36 -9.72
C SER A 269 -11.53 3.98 -10.92
N LEU A 270 -10.26 4.38 -10.92
CA LEU A 270 -9.38 4.17 -12.07
C LEU A 270 -8.58 2.86 -12.01
N SER A 271 -8.45 2.20 -10.85
CA SER A 271 -7.64 0.99 -10.71
C SER A 271 -8.10 -0.16 -11.60
N THR A 272 -9.42 -0.36 -11.74
CA THR A 272 -9.98 -1.39 -12.61
C THR A 272 -9.68 -1.12 -14.09
N TRP A 273 -9.79 0.15 -14.50
CA TRP A 273 -9.46 0.58 -15.86
C TRP A 273 -7.97 0.45 -16.16
N GLY A 274 -7.11 0.88 -15.22
CA GLY A 274 -5.67 0.76 -15.32
C GLY A 274 -5.20 -0.68 -15.53
N GLY A 275 -5.79 -1.64 -14.81
CA GLY A 275 -5.54 -3.07 -15.01
C GLY A 275 -5.89 -3.53 -16.42
N GLY A 276 -7.08 -3.20 -16.91
CA GLY A 276 -7.52 -3.54 -18.27
C GLY A 276 -6.66 -2.90 -19.36
N LEU A 277 -6.27 -1.65 -19.19
CA LEU A 277 -5.34 -0.97 -20.10
C LEU A 277 -3.96 -1.62 -20.10
N SER A 278 -3.48 -2.07 -18.93
CA SER A 278 -2.21 -2.77 -18.81
C SER A 278 -2.19 -4.10 -19.56
N ASP A 279 -3.32 -4.81 -19.61
CA ASP A 279 -3.46 -6.05 -20.40
C ASP A 279 -3.48 -5.78 -21.91
N GLN A 280 -4.06 -4.64 -22.35
CA GLN A 280 -4.17 -4.27 -23.76
C GLN A 280 -2.89 -3.62 -24.33
N PHE A 281 -2.33 -2.65 -23.62
CA PHE A 281 -1.20 -1.83 -24.09
C PHE A 281 0.17 -2.36 -23.63
N GLY A 282 0.19 -3.35 -22.75
CA GLY A 282 1.39 -3.99 -22.18
C GLY A 282 1.89 -3.31 -20.90
N ARG A 283 2.36 -4.15 -19.96
CA ARG A 283 2.78 -3.76 -18.60
C ARG A 283 3.80 -2.60 -18.59
N LYS A 284 4.86 -2.76 -19.39
CA LYS A 284 5.98 -1.80 -19.47
C LYS A 284 5.52 -0.39 -19.85
N ARG A 285 4.64 -0.27 -20.87
CA ARG A 285 4.14 1.03 -21.34
C ARG A 285 3.30 1.71 -20.26
N MET A 286 2.50 0.94 -19.53
CA MET A 286 1.64 1.46 -18.47
C MET A 286 2.47 1.95 -17.27
N ILE A 287 3.53 1.23 -16.89
CA ILE A 287 4.46 1.67 -15.84
C ILE A 287 5.13 2.99 -16.24
N ILE A 288 5.66 3.08 -17.46
CA ILE A 288 6.30 4.30 -17.96
C ILE A 288 5.32 5.47 -17.95
N ALA A 289 4.09 5.28 -18.45
CA ALA A 289 3.06 6.32 -18.43
C ALA A 289 2.75 6.76 -16.98
N GLY A 290 2.62 5.82 -16.05
CA GLY A 290 2.42 6.11 -14.63
C GLY A 290 3.58 6.91 -14.03
N TRP A 291 4.82 6.55 -14.31
CA TRP A 291 6.00 7.25 -13.80
C TRP A 291 6.17 8.65 -14.42
N ILE A 292 5.75 8.83 -15.68
CA ILE A 292 5.68 10.16 -16.31
C ILE A 292 4.62 11.01 -15.58
N VAL A 293 3.43 10.47 -15.31
CA VAL A 293 2.39 11.16 -14.50
C VAL A 293 2.95 11.55 -13.13
N TYR A 294 3.64 10.63 -12.45
CA TYR A 294 4.31 10.91 -11.18
C TYR A 294 5.28 12.08 -11.30
N ALA A 295 6.18 12.03 -12.28
CA ALA A 295 7.18 13.09 -12.53
C ALA A 295 6.51 14.45 -12.81
N LEU A 296 5.44 14.48 -13.60
CA LEU A 296 4.67 15.69 -13.87
C LEU A 296 4.00 16.26 -12.62
N VAL A 297 3.42 15.41 -11.77
CA VAL A 297 2.82 15.82 -10.49
C VAL A 297 3.88 16.44 -9.58
N TYR A 298 5.03 15.78 -9.41
CA TYR A 298 6.10 16.30 -8.58
C TYR A 298 6.70 17.59 -9.12
N PHE A 299 6.86 17.70 -10.46
CA PHE A 299 7.22 18.95 -11.11
C PHE A 299 6.16 20.04 -10.85
N GLY A 300 4.87 19.69 -10.97
CA GLY A 300 3.76 20.59 -10.64
C GLY A 300 3.83 21.10 -9.20
N PHE A 301 4.07 20.22 -8.22
CA PHE A 301 4.25 20.60 -6.82
C PHE A 301 5.49 21.47 -6.59
N ALA A 302 6.56 21.28 -7.36
CA ALA A 302 7.77 22.12 -7.29
C ALA A 302 7.52 23.55 -7.78
N ARG A 303 6.63 23.73 -8.77
CA ARG A 303 6.45 25.02 -9.49
C ARG A 303 5.18 25.78 -9.14
N SER A 304 4.19 25.09 -8.55
CA SER A 304 2.89 25.71 -8.23
C SER A 304 2.96 26.67 -7.05
N THR A 305 2.15 27.71 -7.14
CA THR A 305 2.03 28.75 -6.10
C THR A 305 0.60 28.94 -5.62
N SER A 306 -0.41 28.46 -6.36
CA SER A 306 -1.83 28.65 -6.00
C SER A 306 -2.49 27.35 -5.53
N ALA A 307 -3.36 27.46 -4.54
CA ALA A 307 -4.08 26.32 -3.95
C ALA A 307 -4.88 25.48 -4.97
N PRO A 308 -5.67 26.07 -5.91
CA PRO A 308 -6.41 25.27 -6.89
C PRO A 308 -5.51 24.40 -7.77
N VAL A 309 -4.32 24.90 -8.13
CA VAL A 309 -3.36 24.15 -8.94
C VAL A 309 -2.74 23.01 -8.15
N PHE A 310 -2.43 23.21 -6.86
CA PHE A 310 -2.00 22.12 -5.98
C PHE A 310 -3.06 21.04 -5.84
N ILE A 311 -4.33 21.42 -5.67
CA ILE A 311 -5.45 20.48 -5.60
C ILE A 311 -5.56 19.66 -6.89
N ALA A 312 -5.48 20.31 -8.05
CA ALA A 312 -5.55 19.63 -9.34
C ALA A 312 -4.41 18.60 -9.50
N TRP A 313 -3.16 18.98 -9.20
CA TRP A 313 -2.04 18.04 -9.23
C TRP A 313 -2.20 16.91 -8.23
N PHE A 314 -2.69 17.21 -7.01
CA PHE A 314 -2.89 16.20 -5.98
C PHE A 314 -3.93 15.15 -6.39
N LEU A 315 -5.05 15.55 -6.97
CA LEU A 315 -6.05 14.61 -7.47
C LEU A 315 -5.55 13.84 -8.70
N PHE A 316 -4.80 14.52 -9.58
CA PHE A 316 -4.19 13.89 -10.76
C PHE A 316 -3.14 12.83 -10.36
N TYR A 317 -2.50 12.97 -9.19
CA TYR A 317 -1.60 11.97 -8.64
C TYR A 317 -2.26 10.59 -8.49
N GLY A 318 -3.57 10.52 -8.28
CA GLY A 318 -4.33 9.26 -8.25
C GLY A 318 -4.20 8.43 -9.53
N VAL A 319 -3.98 9.07 -10.68
CA VAL A 319 -3.80 8.40 -11.99
C VAL A 319 -2.52 7.56 -12.03
N TYR A 320 -1.43 8.04 -11.40
CA TYR A 320 -0.19 7.27 -11.28
C TYR A 320 -0.42 5.88 -10.68
N PHE A 321 -1.16 5.80 -9.58
CA PHE A 321 -1.45 4.51 -8.93
C PHE A 321 -2.24 3.56 -9.83
N ALA A 322 -3.22 4.10 -10.56
CA ALA A 322 -4.02 3.30 -11.48
C ALA A 322 -3.20 2.71 -12.63
N LEU A 323 -2.20 3.45 -13.13
CA LEU A 323 -1.37 3.02 -14.25
C LEU A 323 -0.21 2.11 -13.83
N ALA A 324 0.48 2.42 -12.72
CA ALA A 324 1.76 1.81 -12.37
C ALA A 324 1.63 0.68 -11.35
N GLU A 325 0.88 0.84 -10.25
CA GLU A 325 0.96 -0.08 -9.11
C GLU A 325 0.61 -1.54 -9.44
N GLY A 326 -0.45 -1.75 -10.21
CA GLY A 326 -0.86 -3.08 -10.66
C GLY A 326 0.09 -3.65 -11.71
N ALA A 327 0.51 -2.80 -12.66
CA ALA A 327 1.37 -3.18 -13.78
C ALA A 327 2.79 -3.58 -13.32
N GLU A 328 3.36 -2.92 -12.28
CA GLU A 328 4.66 -3.27 -11.72
C GLU A 328 4.65 -4.69 -11.15
N LYS A 329 3.67 -5.02 -10.31
CA LYS A 329 3.52 -6.34 -9.73
C LYS A 329 3.28 -7.41 -10.79
N ALA A 330 2.46 -7.10 -11.81
CA ALA A 330 2.20 -8.00 -12.91
C ALA A 330 3.48 -8.25 -13.74
N LEU A 331 4.26 -7.21 -14.03
CA LEU A 331 5.53 -7.35 -14.76
C LEU A 331 6.55 -8.21 -14.00
N VAL A 332 6.66 -8.06 -12.68
CA VAL A 332 7.50 -8.95 -11.85
C VAL A 332 7.03 -10.40 -11.95
N ALA A 333 5.72 -10.66 -11.92
CA ALA A 333 5.16 -11.99 -12.06
C ALA A 333 5.41 -12.59 -13.46
N ASP A 334 5.25 -11.78 -14.51
CA ASP A 334 5.41 -12.20 -15.91
C ASP A 334 6.87 -12.56 -16.24
N LEU A 335 7.83 -11.83 -15.66
CA LEU A 335 9.27 -12.06 -15.86
C LEU A 335 9.84 -13.20 -14.99
N THR A 336 9.04 -13.77 -14.08
CA THR A 336 9.53 -14.71 -13.09
C THR A 336 8.90 -16.09 -13.26
N PRO A 337 9.69 -17.15 -13.44
CA PRO A 337 9.20 -18.53 -13.43
C PRO A 337 8.41 -18.85 -12.16
N ALA A 338 7.39 -19.70 -12.26
CA ALA A 338 6.43 -19.97 -11.20
C ALA A 338 7.10 -20.44 -9.89
N ASP A 339 8.16 -21.22 -9.97
CA ASP A 339 8.95 -21.72 -8.85
C ASP A 339 9.77 -20.64 -8.11
N ARG A 340 10.00 -19.47 -8.73
CA ARG A 340 10.81 -18.36 -8.19
C ARG A 340 10.01 -17.10 -7.87
N ARG A 341 8.71 -17.09 -8.14
CA ARG A 341 7.84 -15.91 -7.90
C ARG A 341 7.88 -15.44 -6.45
N GLY A 342 7.93 -16.34 -5.49
CA GLY A 342 8.05 -15.99 -4.07
C GLY A 342 9.30 -15.17 -3.77
N ALA A 343 10.45 -15.61 -4.29
CA ALA A 343 11.73 -14.90 -4.13
C ALA A 343 11.71 -13.53 -4.85
N ALA A 344 11.16 -13.46 -6.07
CA ALA A 344 11.08 -12.21 -6.83
C ALA A 344 10.20 -11.17 -6.13
N PHE A 345 9.03 -11.57 -5.60
CA PHE A 345 8.18 -10.67 -4.81
C PHE A 345 8.82 -10.31 -3.46
N GLY A 346 9.60 -11.21 -2.86
CA GLY A 346 10.41 -10.90 -1.67
C GLY A 346 11.39 -9.76 -1.96
N TRP A 347 12.16 -9.87 -3.03
CA TRP A 347 13.09 -8.83 -3.47
C TRP A 347 12.38 -7.54 -3.91
N TYR A 348 11.25 -7.63 -4.63
CA TYR A 348 10.42 -6.48 -4.97
C TYR A 348 10.01 -5.70 -3.72
N ASN A 349 9.46 -6.38 -2.71
CA ASN A 349 9.07 -5.72 -1.46
C ASN A 349 10.27 -5.16 -0.68
N ALA A 350 11.41 -5.85 -0.65
CA ALA A 350 12.62 -5.37 0.00
C ALA A 350 13.14 -4.09 -0.66
N ILE A 351 13.24 -4.07 -1.99
CA ILE A 351 13.74 -2.93 -2.76
C ILE A 351 12.78 -1.74 -2.66
N THR A 352 11.48 -1.95 -2.77
CA THR A 352 10.50 -0.88 -2.61
C THR A 352 10.49 -0.33 -1.18
N GLY A 353 10.65 -1.18 -0.16
CA GLY A 353 10.74 -0.75 1.24
C GLY A 353 12.02 0.02 1.55
N ILE A 354 13.18 -0.46 1.09
CA ILE A 354 14.46 0.25 1.24
C ILE A 354 14.44 1.56 0.45
N GLY A 355 13.94 1.52 -0.78
CA GLY A 355 13.77 2.71 -1.61
C GLY A 355 12.93 3.78 -0.92
N ALA A 356 11.77 3.40 -0.37
CA ALA A 356 10.89 4.31 0.35
C ALA A 356 11.52 4.89 1.63
N LEU A 357 12.30 4.08 2.37
CA LEU A 357 13.04 4.55 3.53
C LEU A 357 14.07 5.63 3.14
N VAL A 358 14.92 5.32 2.18
CA VAL A 358 15.98 6.24 1.72
C VAL A 358 15.38 7.48 1.07
N ALA A 359 14.37 7.29 0.21
CA ALA A 359 13.68 8.40 -0.45
C ALA A 359 13.05 9.37 0.55
N SER A 360 12.35 8.86 1.56
CA SER A 360 11.67 9.72 2.53
C SER A 360 12.66 10.53 3.38
N ILE A 361 13.78 9.93 3.79
CA ILE A 361 14.83 10.63 4.54
C ILE A 361 15.53 11.66 3.63
N LEU A 362 15.90 11.26 2.40
CA LEU A 362 16.53 12.16 1.44
C LEU A 362 15.63 13.33 1.09
N PHE A 363 14.35 13.07 0.83
CA PHE A 363 13.37 14.10 0.50
C PHE A 363 13.19 15.08 1.67
N GLY A 364 13.08 14.57 2.90
CA GLY A 364 12.99 15.40 4.11
C GLY A 364 14.23 16.29 4.28
N TYR A 365 15.43 15.74 4.06
CA TYR A 365 16.67 16.50 4.11
C TYR A 365 16.71 17.61 3.04
N LEU A 366 16.35 17.28 1.80
CA LEU A 366 16.30 18.28 0.72
C LEU A 366 15.24 19.36 0.98
N TYR A 367 14.11 18.95 1.55
CA TYR A 367 13.02 19.87 1.90
C TYR A 367 13.44 20.87 2.97
N ASP A 368 14.10 20.42 4.05
CA ASP A 368 14.57 21.28 5.13
C ASP A 368 15.75 22.17 4.69
N ARG A 369 16.68 21.64 3.88
CA ARG A 369 17.93 22.33 3.53
C ARG A 369 17.79 23.28 2.36
N PHE A 370 17.00 22.88 1.33
CA PHE A 370 16.91 23.59 0.05
C PHE A 370 15.48 23.99 -0.31
N GLY A 371 14.51 23.62 0.53
CA GLY A 371 13.08 23.93 0.34
C GLY A 371 12.33 22.92 -0.52
N ALA A 372 11.00 23.00 -0.42
CA ALA A 372 10.08 22.12 -1.12
C ALA A 372 10.34 22.01 -2.65
N PRO A 373 10.58 23.13 -3.38
CA PRO A 373 10.79 23.05 -4.83
C PRO A 373 11.91 22.12 -5.25
N VAL A 374 13.06 22.15 -4.52
CA VAL A 374 14.21 21.30 -4.81
C VAL A 374 13.91 19.84 -4.51
N ALA A 375 13.27 19.56 -3.38
CA ALA A 375 12.91 18.20 -2.99
C ALA A 375 11.96 17.56 -4.04
N PHE A 376 10.89 18.24 -4.42
CA PHE A 376 9.95 17.77 -5.43
C PHE A 376 10.59 17.65 -6.81
N MET A 377 11.45 18.58 -7.21
CA MET A 377 12.17 18.50 -8.50
C MET A 377 13.09 17.29 -8.55
N THR A 378 13.78 16.97 -7.45
CA THR A 378 14.64 15.78 -7.36
C THR A 378 13.81 14.50 -7.53
N GLY A 379 12.65 14.39 -6.87
CA GLY A 379 11.73 13.25 -7.05
C GLY A 379 11.24 13.12 -8.50
N ALA A 380 10.85 14.24 -9.12
CA ALA A 380 10.45 14.28 -10.54
C ALA A 380 11.57 13.82 -11.47
N ALA A 381 12.80 14.29 -11.25
CA ALA A 381 13.96 13.91 -12.05
C ALA A 381 14.27 12.40 -11.95
N LEU A 382 14.28 11.85 -10.73
CA LEU A 382 14.53 10.42 -10.50
C LEU A 382 13.43 9.54 -11.14
N ALA A 383 12.16 9.94 -11.05
CA ALA A 383 11.08 9.24 -11.71
C ALA A 383 11.21 9.29 -13.26
N GLY A 384 11.60 10.44 -13.80
CA GLY A 384 11.89 10.59 -15.23
C GLY A 384 13.07 9.72 -15.68
N VAL A 385 14.16 9.69 -14.91
CA VAL A 385 15.32 8.81 -15.19
C VAL A 385 14.89 7.34 -15.15
N ALA A 386 14.11 6.94 -14.15
CA ALA A 386 13.60 5.57 -14.05
C ALA A 386 12.74 5.20 -15.28
N ALA A 387 11.87 6.11 -15.75
CA ALA A 387 11.04 5.89 -16.92
C ALA A 387 11.91 5.68 -18.18
N VAL A 388 12.98 6.48 -18.36
CA VAL A 388 13.94 6.32 -19.46
C VAL A 388 14.71 5.01 -19.34
N LEU A 389 15.22 4.67 -18.15
CA LEU A 389 15.91 3.40 -17.92
C LEU A 389 15.01 2.20 -18.21
N LEU A 390 13.74 2.27 -17.83
CA LEU A 390 12.78 1.21 -18.15
C LEU A 390 12.56 1.10 -19.66
N LEU A 391 12.54 2.21 -20.42
CA LEU A 391 12.46 2.18 -21.89
C LEU A 391 13.62 1.41 -22.51
N LEU A 392 14.82 1.52 -21.95
CA LEU A 392 16.04 0.90 -22.48
C LEU A 392 16.12 -0.61 -22.22
N ILE A 393 15.33 -1.18 -21.32
CA ILE A 393 15.25 -2.64 -21.14
C ILE A 393 14.59 -3.25 -22.40
N PRO A 394 15.25 -4.15 -23.15
CA PRO A 394 14.69 -4.70 -24.38
C PRO A 394 13.39 -5.47 -24.16
N ALA A 395 12.44 -5.34 -25.09
CA ALA A 395 11.16 -6.08 -25.04
C ALA A 395 11.37 -7.60 -25.19
N ASP A 396 12.41 -8.02 -25.88
CA ASP A 396 12.75 -9.43 -26.10
C ASP A 396 13.22 -10.12 -24.81
N THR A 397 13.85 -9.39 -23.89
CA THR A 397 14.19 -9.87 -22.55
C THR A 397 12.91 -10.23 -21.76
N ILE A 398 11.77 -9.66 -22.14
CA ILE A 398 10.45 -9.88 -21.53
C ILE A 398 9.75 -11.07 -22.18
N LYS A 399 9.96 -11.33 -23.49
CA LYS A 399 9.32 -12.43 -24.23
C LYS A 399 10.05 -13.77 -24.11
N ASP A 400 11.36 -13.79 -23.91
CA ASP A 400 12.15 -15.03 -23.79
C ASP A 400 11.79 -15.89 -22.57
N SER A 401 11.01 -15.39 -21.63
CA SER A 401 10.48 -16.16 -20.51
C SER A 401 9.31 -17.07 -20.95
N ASP A 402 8.51 -16.64 -21.92
CA ASP A 402 7.34 -17.40 -22.39
C ASP A 402 7.74 -18.54 -23.36
N ALA A 403 8.73 -18.30 -24.20
CA ALA A 403 9.23 -19.30 -25.14
C ALA A 403 9.91 -20.50 -24.46
N ARG A 404 10.66 -20.26 -23.36
CA ARG A 404 11.32 -21.33 -22.58
C ARG A 404 10.37 -22.14 -21.71
N ASN A 405 9.15 -21.64 -21.43
CA ASN A 405 8.13 -22.41 -20.69
C ASN A 405 7.25 -23.27 -21.58
N SER A 406 7.19 -23.03 -22.91
CA SER A 406 6.45 -23.85 -23.86
C SER A 406 7.20 -25.11 -24.31
N ASP A 407 8.53 -25.13 -24.20
CA ASP A 407 9.37 -26.28 -24.60
C ASP A 407 9.54 -27.35 -23.50
N HIS A 408 8.92 -27.15 -22.33
CA HIS A 408 8.95 -28.07 -21.19
C HIS A 408 7.55 -28.58 -20.74
N GLN A 409 6.52 -28.42 -21.57
CA GLN A 409 5.21 -29.12 -21.47
C GLN A 409 5.08 -30.10 -22.62
#